data_14246f5a0474631369a07309cbba493a
#
_entry.id   14246f5a0474631369a07309cbba493a
#
_cell.length_a   1.000
_cell.length_b   1.000
_cell.length_c   1.000
_cell.angle_alpha   90.00
_cell.angle_beta   90.00
_cell.angle_gamma   90.00
#
_symmetry.space_group_name_H-M   'P 1'
#
loop_
_entity.id
_entity.type
_entity.pdbx_description
1 polymer ?
#
loop_
_entity_poly.entity_id
_entity_poly.type
_entity_poly.pdbx_seq_one_letter_code
_entity_poly.pdbx_strand_id
1 'polypeptide(L)'
;KNGMKYVPLIFEAYHKGQQTDENRLKEIESLASPSKYQEAYQIISRLQERQKTISGINGRTINGKSYTFRIKDYSSAYRTIQEKYAQFLYDDGKSFLLQGGKMNAQTAYQKFELLETVYANFKDTRSLMNNARVNGMYKVLVQLVNNTEVVIPKMLERDLLDFNSYGLDTRWTEFYTGK
;
A
#
# COMPACT_ATOMS: atom_id res chain seq x y z
N LYS A 1 -32.91 -1.97 16.61
CA LYS A 1 -33.57 -3.23 17.01
C LYS A 1 -33.42 -4.37 15.96
N ASN A 2 -33.29 -4.08 14.66
CA ASN A 2 -33.27 -5.13 13.63
C ASN A 2 -31.96 -5.95 13.49
N GLY A 3 -30.83 -5.51 14.04
CA GLY A 3 -29.54 -6.22 13.91
C GLY A 3 -29.36 -7.44 14.82
N MET A 4 -30.10 -7.49 15.93
CA MET A 4 -29.94 -8.54 16.95
C MET A 4 -30.27 -9.96 16.45
N LYS A 5 -31.19 -10.10 15.50
CA LYS A 5 -31.56 -11.40 14.91
C LYS A 5 -30.40 -12.10 14.18
N TYR A 6 -29.39 -11.36 13.76
CA TYR A 6 -28.23 -11.89 13.04
C TYR A 6 -27.06 -12.32 13.94
N VAL A 7 -27.11 -12.04 15.27
CA VAL A 7 -26.01 -12.39 16.19
C VAL A 7 -25.67 -13.87 16.18
N PRO A 8 -26.61 -14.83 16.11
CA PRO A 8 -26.27 -16.25 15.99
C PRO A 8 -25.43 -16.56 14.74
N LEU A 9 -25.83 -16.02 13.61
CA LEU A 9 -25.11 -16.20 12.34
C LEU A 9 -23.72 -15.54 12.38
N ILE A 10 -23.63 -14.33 12.93
CA ILE A 10 -22.37 -13.64 13.13
C ILE A 10 -21.44 -14.43 14.05
N PHE A 11 -21.97 -15.06 15.10
CA PHE A 11 -21.22 -15.87 16.03
C PHE A 11 -20.57 -17.10 15.35
N GLU A 12 -21.32 -17.82 14.54
CA GLU A 12 -20.82 -18.96 13.79
C GLU A 12 -19.79 -18.55 12.73
N ALA A 13 -20.09 -17.51 11.97
CA ALA A 13 -19.18 -16.97 10.94
C ALA A 13 -17.87 -16.47 11.56
N TYR A 14 -17.93 -15.79 12.71
CA TYR A 14 -16.77 -15.32 13.45
C TYR A 14 -15.86 -16.47 13.84
N HIS A 15 -16.39 -17.48 14.53
CA HIS A 15 -15.58 -18.62 15.00
C HIS A 15 -14.97 -19.40 13.85
N LYS A 16 -15.73 -19.67 12.80
CA LYS A 16 -15.23 -20.36 11.59
C LYS A 16 -14.12 -19.54 10.92
N GLY A 17 -14.36 -18.23 10.71
CA GLY A 17 -13.38 -17.35 10.08
C GLY A 17 -12.11 -17.19 10.91
N GLN A 18 -12.23 -17.08 12.24
CA GLN A 18 -11.08 -17.00 13.14
C GLN A 18 -10.25 -18.28 13.09
N GLN A 19 -10.88 -19.45 13.17
CA GLN A 19 -10.19 -20.73 13.10
C GLN A 19 -9.46 -20.93 11.76
N THR A 20 -10.11 -20.57 10.65
CA THR A 20 -9.51 -20.65 9.31
C THR A 20 -8.27 -19.76 9.22
N ASP A 21 -8.37 -18.51 9.66
CA ASP A 21 -7.26 -17.55 9.61
C ASP A 21 -6.11 -17.95 10.55
N GLU A 22 -6.39 -18.44 11.76
CA GLU A 22 -5.37 -18.94 12.69
C GLU A 22 -4.64 -20.18 12.14
N ASN A 23 -5.36 -21.10 11.51
CA ASN A 23 -4.75 -22.27 10.88
C ASN A 23 -3.85 -21.84 9.70
N ARG A 24 -4.31 -20.91 8.89
CA ARG A 24 -3.53 -20.40 7.77
C ARG A 24 -2.26 -19.69 8.22
N LEU A 25 -2.29 -18.91 9.31
CA LEU A 25 -1.08 -18.29 9.88
C LEU A 25 -0.04 -19.35 10.27
N LYS A 26 -0.46 -20.47 10.90
CA LYS A 26 0.46 -21.56 11.26
C LYS A 26 1.09 -22.23 10.04
N GLU A 27 0.30 -22.43 8.97
CA GLU A 27 0.81 -22.97 7.71
C GLU A 27 1.85 -22.03 7.07
N ILE A 28 1.56 -20.74 7.04
CA ILE A 28 2.45 -19.71 6.48
C ILE A 28 3.79 -19.66 7.23
N GLU A 29 3.79 -19.85 8.55
CA GLU A 29 5.03 -19.85 9.34
C GLU A 29 6.04 -20.89 8.84
N SER A 30 5.59 -22.02 8.35
CA SER A 30 6.43 -23.11 7.83
C SER A 30 7.00 -22.84 6.43
N LEU A 31 6.47 -21.85 5.70
CA LEU A 31 6.94 -21.53 4.35
C LEU A 31 8.32 -20.84 4.38
N ALA A 32 9.17 -21.18 3.42
CA ALA A 32 10.51 -20.57 3.30
C ALA A 32 10.50 -19.21 2.61
N SER A 33 9.49 -18.93 1.77
CA SER A 33 9.44 -17.68 0.99
C SER A 33 9.22 -16.43 1.84
N PRO A 34 10.02 -15.37 1.70
CA PRO A 34 9.81 -14.10 2.38
C PRO A 34 8.48 -13.41 2.02
N SER A 35 7.91 -13.68 0.84
CA SER A 35 6.61 -13.14 0.42
C SER A 35 5.45 -13.58 1.33
N LYS A 36 5.66 -14.64 2.13
CA LYS A 36 4.71 -15.10 3.15
C LYS A 36 4.27 -14.00 4.11
N TYR A 37 5.14 -13.03 4.38
CA TYR A 37 4.84 -11.96 5.34
C TYR A 37 3.74 -11.02 4.85
N GLN A 38 3.55 -10.86 3.55
CA GLN A 38 2.41 -10.10 3.00
C GLN A 38 1.08 -10.77 3.38
N GLU A 39 0.97 -12.07 3.12
CA GLU A 39 -0.25 -12.82 3.46
C GLU A 39 -0.47 -12.85 4.97
N ALA A 40 0.57 -13.11 5.75
CA ALA A 40 0.50 -13.11 7.21
C ALA A 40 0.02 -11.75 7.76
N TYR A 41 0.51 -10.64 7.22
CA TYR A 41 0.10 -9.29 7.62
C TYR A 41 -1.38 -9.03 7.30
N GLN A 42 -1.85 -9.45 6.14
CA GLN A 42 -3.27 -9.34 5.77
C GLN A 42 -4.17 -10.15 6.70
N ILE A 43 -3.75 -11.37 7.06
CA ILE A 43 -4.53 -12.24 7.94
C ILE A 43 -4.59 -11.67 9.35
N ILE A 44 -3.43 -11.26 9.92
CA ILE A 44 -3.40 -10.75 11.30
C ILE A 44 -4.17 -9.44 11.44
N SER A 45 -4.10 -8.57 10.42
CA SER A 45 -4.89 -7.33 10.35
C SER A 45 -6.39 -7.61 10.33
N ARG A 46 -6.82 -8.60 9.51
CA ARG A 46 -8.22 -9.03 9.43
C ARG A 46 -8.71 -9.65 10.75
N LEU A 47 -7.86 -10.41 11.45
CA LEU A 47 -8.20 -10.97 12.77
C LEU A 47 -8.45 -9.86 13.80
N GLN A 48 -7.60 -8.83 13.85
CA GLN A 48 -7.79 -7.69 14.74
C GLN A 48 -9.05 -6.89 14.40
N GLU A 49 -9.28 -6.60 13.12
CA GLU A 49 -10.45 -5.81 12.69
C GLU A 49 -11.76 -6.56 12.97
N ARG A 50 -11.79 -7.88 12.75
CA ARG A 50 -12.94 -8.73 13.08
C ARG A 50 -13.29 -8.64 14.56
N GLN A 51 -12.30 -8.63 15.47
CA GLN A 51 -12.54 -8.49 16.91
C GLN A 51 -13.10 -7.11 17.28
N LYS A 52 -12.62 -6.04 16.67
CA LYS A 52 -13.19 -4.70 16.88
C LYS A 52 -14.67 -4.68 16.48
N THR A 53 -14.99 -5.27 15.34
CA THR A 53 -16.37 -5.28 14.81
C THR A 53 -17.35 -5.97 15.74
N ILE A 54 -16.95 -7.06 16.42
CA ILE A 54 -17.84 -7.81 17.33
C ILE A 54 -17.89 -7.26 18.76
N SER A 55 -17.02 -6.32 19.12
CA SER A 55 -16.91 -5.83 20.49
C SER A 55 -18.24 -5.31 21.07
N GLY A 56 -19.06 -4.65 20.26
CA GLY A 56 -20.36 -4.09 20.65
C GLY A 56 -21.48 -5.11 20.84
N ILE A 57 -21.29 -6.37 20.39
CA ILE A 57 -22.30 -7.44 20.49
C ILE A 57 -21.83 -8.61 21.36
N ASN A 58 -20.62 -8.57 21.88
CA ASN A 58 -20.07 -9.62 22.74
C ASN A 58 -20.85 -9.74 24.05
N GLY A 59 -21.13 -10.97 24.49
CA GLY A 59 -21.87 -11.26 25.73
C GLY A 59 -23.37 -11.01 25.63
N ARG A 60 -23.93 -10.78 24.44
CA ARG A 60 -25.39 -10.58 24.26
C ARG A 60 -26.16 -11.87 24.40
N THR A 61 -27.33 -11.78 25.05
CA THR A 61 -28.29 -12.88 25.18
C THR A 61 -29.46 -12.66 24.22
N ILE A 62 -29.75 -13.67 23.40
CA ILE A 62 -30.82 -13.64 22.41
C ILE A 62 -31.62 -14.95 22.53
N ASN A 63 -32.92 -14.83 22.71
CA ASN A 63 -33.82 -15.97 22.90
C ASN A 63 -33.32 -16.94 24.00
N GLY A 64 -32.82 -16.39 25.12
CA GLY A 64 -32.32 -17.18 26.25
C GLY A 64 -30.92 -17.76 26.07
N LYS A 65 -30.26 -17.62 24.90
CA LYS A 65 -28.91 -18.11 24.62
C LYS A 65 -27.92 -16.94 24.64
N SER A 66 -26.85 -17.10 25.43
CA SER A 66 -25.74 -16.12 25.49
C SER A 66 -24.70 -16.38 24.38
N TYR A 67 -24.23 -15.31 23.73
CA TYR A 67 -23.23 -15.34 22.67
C TYR A 67 -21.97 -14.61 23.13
N THR A 68 -21.01 -15.39 23.62
CA THR A 68 -19.71 -14.89 24.07
C THR A 68 -18.65 -15.22 23.04
N PHE A 69 -18.14 -14.19 22.35
CA PHE A 69 -17.10 -14.32 21.33
C PHE A 69 -15.74 -14.50 22.00
N ARG A 70 -14.94 -15.42 21.46
CA ARG A 70 -13.56 -15.63 21.93
C ARG A 70 -12.68 -14.50 21.44
N ILE A 71 -12.29 -13.60 22.34
CA ILE A 71 -11.34 -12.55 22.08
C ILE A 71 -9.94 -13.05 22.39
N LYS A 72 -8.98 -12.82 21.49
CA LYS A 72 -7.58 -13.17 21.64
C LYS A 72 -6.72 -11.94 21.37
N ASP A 73 -5.73 -11.68 22.21
CA ASP A 73 -4.78 -10.61 21.96
C ASP A 73 -3.78 -11.03 20.85
N TYR A 74 -3.84 -10.34 19.73
CA TYR A 74 -2.93 -10.50 18.61
C TYR A 74 -1.86 -9.40 18.54
N SER A 75 -1.78 -8.51 19.51
CA SER A 75 -0.93 -7.30 19.43
C SER A 75 0.55 -7.63 19.24
N SER A 76 1.06 -8.64 19.96
CA SER A 76 2.44 -9.09 19.83
C SER A 76 2.71 -9.72 18.46
N ALA A 77 1.83 -10.64 18.02
CA ALA A 77 1.94 -11.28 16.72
C ALA A 77 1.84 -10.26 15.57
N TYR A 78 0.93 -9.28 15.71
CA TYR A 78 0.78 -8.22 14.73
C TYR A 78 2.08 -7.42 14.57
N ARG A 79 2.69 -6.95 15.67
CA ARG A 79 3.95 -6.20 15.63
C ARG A 79 5.07 -6.99 14.97
N THR A 80 5.24 -8.25 15.37
CA THR A 80 6.26 -9.14 14.81
C THR A 80 6.08 -9.34 13.30
N ILE A 81 4.84 -9.58 12.85
CA ILE A 81 4.53 -9.78 11.43
C ILE A 81 4.70 -8.48 10.65
N GLN A 82 4.25 -7.36 11.21
CA GLN A 82 4.39 -6.02 10.63
C GLN A 82 5.87 -5.67 10.40
N GLU A 83 6.74 -5.90 11.39
CA GLU A 83 8.19 -5.66 11.26
C GLU A 83 8.83 -6.53 10.20
N LYS A 84 8.48 -7.82 10.14
CA LYS A 84 8.99 -8.75 9.12
C LYS A 84 8.51 -8.37 7.71
N TYR A 85 7.26 -7.95 7.58
CA TYR A 85 6.72 -7.50 6.30
C TYR A 85 7.35 -6.17 5.87
N ALA A 86 7.54 -5.24 6.81
CA ALA A 86 8.25 -3.99 6.56
C ALA A 86 9.69 -4.23 6.10
N GLN A 87 10.40 -5.14 6.77
CA GLN A 87 11.77 -5.51 6.36
C GLN A 87 11.78 -6.14 4.96
N PHE A 88 10.84 -7.03 4.65
CA PHE A 88 10.72 -7.61 3.31
C PHE A 88 10.50 -6.56 2.22
N LEU A 89 9.55 -5.61 2.43
CA LEU A 89 9.29 -4.53 1.49
C LEU A 89 10.50 -3.60 1.30
N TYR A 90 11.23 -3.35 2.38
CA TYR A 90 12.43 -2.53 2.36
C TYR A 90 13.52 -3.19 1.52
N ASP A 91 13.81 -4.48 1.75
CA ASP A 91 14.85 -5.22 1.03
C ASP A 91 14.47 -5.41 -0.44
N ASP A 92 13.21 -5.70 -0.72
CA ASP A 92 12.67 -5.86 -2.08
C ASP A 92 12.78 -4.53 -2.87
N GLY A 93 12.36 -3.40 -2.27
CA GLY A 93 12.53 -2.08 -2.87
C GLY A 93 13.98 -1.72 -3.15
N LYS A 94 14.91 -2.00 -2.22
CA LYS A 94 16.34 -1.81 -2.44
C LYS A 94 16.89 -2.67 -3.57
N SER A 95 16.44 -3.92 -3.67
CA SER A 95 16.82 -4.83 -4.75
C SER A 95 16.48 -4.25 -6.12
N PHE A 96 15.26 -3.70 -6.28
CA PHE A 96 14.86 -3.04 -7.52
C PHE A 96 15.69 -1.79 -7.82
N LEU A 97 16.02 -0.96 -6.82
CA LEU A 97 16.92 0.19 -7.03
C LEU A 97 18.32 -0.22 -7.50
N LEU A 98 18.85 -1.30 -6.96
CA LEU A 98 20.18 -1.81 -7.32
C LEU A 98 20.22 -2.38 -8.74
N GLN A 99 19.12 -2.94 -9.23
CA GLN A 99 19.00 -3.42 -10.62
C GLN A 99 19.04 -2.28 -11.64
N GLY A 100 18.74 -1.06 -11.21
CA GLY A 100 18.78 0.13 -12.05
C GLY A 100 17.68 0.19 -13.11
N GLY A 101 17.65 1.30 -13.85
CA GLY A 101 16.63 1.56 -14.88
C GLY A 101 15.33 2.15 -14.33
N LYS A 102 14.62 2.88 -15.19
CA LYS A 102 13.45 3.66 -14.80
C LYS A 102 12.29 2.80 -14.27
N MET A 103 12.01 1.68 -14.93
CA MET A 103 10.95 0.75 -14.52
C MET A 103 11.21 0.15 -13.14
N ASN A 104 12.45 -0.26 -12.88
CA ASN A 104 12.83 -0.80 -11.58
C ASN A 104 12.77 0.27 -10.49
N ALA A 105 13.18 1.51 -10.79
CA ALA A 105 13.05 2.63 -9.87
C ALA A 105 11.58 2.93 -9.54
N GLN A 106 10.68 2.90 -10.51
CA GLN A 106 9.24 3.05 -10.30
C GLN A 106 8.66 1.93 -9.44
N THR A 107 9.09 0.68 -9.67
CA THR A 107 8.72 -0.47 -8.85
C THR A 107 9.22 -0.32 -7.42
N ALA A 108 10.49 0.08 -7.24
CA ALA A 108 11.06 0.37 -5.93
C ALA A 108 10.26 1.44 -5.17
N TYR A 109 9.88 2.51 -5.85
CA TYR A 109 9.04 3.55 -5.27
C TYR A 109 7.72 3.00 -4.74
N GLN A 110 7.03 2.15 -5.52
CA GLN A 110 5.77 1.51 -5.11
C GLN A 110 5.97 0.62 -3.86
N LYS A 111 7.09 -0.11 -3.78
CA LYS A 111 7.42 -0.92 -2.60
C LYS A 111 7.62 -0.05 -1.36
N PHE A 112 8.34 1.06 -1.48
CA PHE A 112 8.53 2.00 -0.38
C PHE A 112 7.26 2.76 -0.01
N GLU A 113 6.41 3.11 -0.96
CA GLU A 113 5.10 3.71 -0.71
C GLU A 113 4.21 2.76 0.09
N LEU A 114 4.17 1.48 -0.28
CA LEU A 114 3.47 0.44 0.48
C LEU A 114 4.08 0.27 1.88
N LEU A 115 5.41 0.28 1.99
CA LEU A 115 6.10 0.19 3.27
C LEU A 115 5.71 1.34 4.22
N GLU A 116 5.61 2.58 3.74
CA GLU A 116 5.15 3.71 4.56
C GLU A 116 3.71 3.53 5.06
N THR A 117 2.84 2.80 4.34
CA THR A 117 1.48 2.48 4.81
C THR A 117 1.48 1.36 5.85
N VAL A 118 2.40 0.39 5.73
CA VAL A 118 2.53 -0.74 6.66
C VAL A 118 3.24 -0.31 7.94
N TYR A 119 4.34 0.41 7.82
CA TYR A 119 5.18 0.86 8.93
C TYR A 119 5.83 2.21 8.60
N ALA A 120 5.19 3.28 9.05
CA ALA A 120 5.66 4.64 8.78
C ALA A 120 7.05 4.90 9.37
N ASN A 121 7.90 5.60 8.63
CA ASN A 121 9.27 5.97 9.02
C ASN A 121 10.18 4.76 9.29
N PHE A 122 10.00 3.65 8.58
CA PHE A 122 10.88 2.51 8.70
C PHE A 122 12.26 2.82 8.09
N LYS A 123 13.30 2.85 8.91
CA LYS A 123 14.68 3.14 8.49
C LYS A 123 14.78 4.42 7.64
N ASP A 124 15.50 4.37 6.54
CA ASP A 124 15.71 5.46 5.57
C ASP A 124 14.76 5.39 4.35
N THR A 125 13.59 4.73 4.50
CA THR A 125 12.60 4.51 3.44
C THR A 125 12.26 5.78 2.66
N ARG A 126 12.07 6.91 3.34
CA ARG A 126 11.73 8.18 2.68
C ARG A 126 12.84 8.69 1.78
N SER A 127 14.10 8.53 2.18
CA SER A 127 15.26 8.88 1.36
C SER A 127 15.34 7.99 0.12
N LEU A 128 15.17 6.67 0.30
CA LEU A 128 15.14 5.70 -0.79
C LEU A 128 13.96 5.93 -1.75
N MET A 129 12.80 6.29 -1.22
CA MET A 129 11.61 6.61 -2.01
C MET A 129 11.84 7.85 -2.89
N ASN A 130 12.48 8.89 -2.34
CA ASN A 130 12.84 10.06 -3.13
C ASN A 130 13.88 9.73 -4.22
N ASN A 131 14.89 8.93 -3.89
CA ASN A 131 15.88 8.43 -4.86
C ASN A 131 15.19 7.64 -5.98
N ALA A 132 14.29 6.72 -5.62
CA ALA A 132 13.50 5.93 -6.55
C ALA A 132 12.66 6.81 -7.49
N ARG A 133 12.04 7.87 -6.95
CA ARG A 133 11.27 8.84 -7.74
C ARG A 133 12.16 9.54 -8.77
N VAL A 134 13.29 10.08 -8.36
CA VAL A 134 14.22 10.79 -9.25
C VAL A 134 14.72 9.87 -10.37
N ASN A 135 15.13 8.65 -10.03
CA ASN A 135 15.63 7.68 -11.00
C ASN A 135 14.55 7.13 -11.94
N GLY A 136 13.28 7.10 -11.47
CA GLY A 136 12.14 6.62 -12.25
C GLY A 136 11.54 7.65 -13.19
N MET A 137 11.91 8.95 -13.07
CA MET A 137 11.34 10.02 -13.87
C MET A 137 11.84 10.01 -15.32
N TYR A 138 10.91 10.25 -16.24
CA TYR A 138 11.20 10.59 -17.62
C TYR A 138 11.31 12.11 -17.71
N LYS A 139 12.42 12.58 -18.33
CA LYS A 139 12.65 13.98 -18.63
C LYS A 139 12.43 14.20 -20.12
N VAL A 140 11.42 14.98 -20.45
CA VAL A 140 11.03 15.27 -21.84
C VAL A 140 11.37 16.72 -22.15
N LEU A 141 12.33 16.90 -23.05
CA LEU A 141 12.63 18.23 -23.60
C LEU A 141 11.68 18.52 -24.75
N VAL A 142 10.92 19.61 -24.64
CA VAL A 142 10.07 20.09 -25.72
C VAL A 142 10.70 21.34 -26.33
N GLN A 143 10.83 21.32 -27.66
CA GLN A 143 11.36 22.43 -28.42
C GLN A 143 10.32 22.89 -29.44
N LEU A 144 10.07 24.20 -29.48
CA LEU A 144 9.28 24.80 -30.55
C LEU A 144 10.22 25.16 -31.69
N VAL A 145 10.00 24.59 -32.87
CA VAL A 145 10.77 24.89 -34.08
C VAL A 145 9.87 25.62 -35.07
N ASN A 146 10.26 26.81 -35.43
CA ASN A 146 9.57 27.58 -36.46
C ASN A 146 10.20 27.30 -37.83
N ASN A 147 9.49 26.53 -38.65
CA ASN A 147 9.91 26.22 -40.04
C ASN A 147 9.29 27.15 -41.06
N THR A 148 8.75 28.27 -40.62
CA THR A 148 8.12 29.27 -41.50
C THR A 148 8.88 30.60 -41.45
N GLU A 149 8.68 31.48 -42.43
CA GLU A 149 9.24 32.84 -42.42
C GLU A 149 8.43 33.81 -41.53
N VAL A 150 7.34 33.31 -40.92
CA VAL A 150 6.47 34.15 -40.07
C VAL A 150 6.99 34.14 -38.64
N VAL A 151 7.12 35.33 -38.04
CA VAL A 151 7.54 35.45 -36.64
C VAL A 151 6.43 34.96 -35.72
N ILE A 152 6.76 34.00 -34.85
CA ILE A 152 5.86 33.54 -33.81
C ILE A 152 5.81 34.59 -32.67
N PRO A 153 4.63 35.11 -32.30
CA PRO A 153 4.50 36.02 -31.18
C PRO A 153 4.95 35.34 -29.86
N LYS A 154 5.75 36.04 -29.06
CA LYS A 154 6.25 35.52 -27.77
C LYS A 154 5.14 35.03 -26.82
N MET A 155 3.96 35.62 -26.91
CA MET A 155 2.80 35.18 -26.12
C MET A 155 2.31 33.78 -26.54
N LEU A 156 2.24 33.53 -27.85
CA LEU A 156 1.84 32.23 -28.38
C LEU A 156 2.89 31.17 -28.06
N GLU A 157 4.18 31.51 -28.19
CA GLU A 157 5.27 30.60 -27.80
C GLU A 157 5.16 30.21 -26.33
N ARG A 158 4.95 31.19 -25.43
CA ARG A 158 4.76 30.92 -24.01
C ARG A 158 3.55 30.01 -23.73
N ASP A 159 2.42 30.30 -24.37
CA ASP A 159 1.17 29.57 -24.14
C ASP A 159 1.28 28.12 -24.68
N LEU A 160 1.97 27.90 -25.79
CA LEU A 160 2.25 26.58 -26.34
C LEU A 160 3.20 25.74 -25.48
N LEU A 161 4.09 26.39 -24.71
CA LEU A 161 5.07 25.75 -23.85
C LEU A 161 4.64 25.67 -22.37
N ASP A 162 3.43 26.10 -22.04
CA ASP A 162 2.84 25.98 -20.70
C ASP A 162 2.16 24.61 -20.52
N PHE A 163 2.98 23.58 -20.21
CA PHE A 163 2.51 22.19 -20.02
C PHE A 163 1.64 22.01 -18.78
N ASN A 164 1.74 22.86 -17.77
CA ASN A 164 0.91 22.80 -16.57
C ASN A 164 -0.55 23.05 -16.90
N SER A 165 -0.83 23.94 -17.87
CA SER A 165 -2.21 24.24 -18.31
C SER A 165 -2.86 23.08 -19.07
N TYR A 166 -2.07 22.19 -19.67
CA TYR A 166 -2.57 21.03 -20.43
C TYR A 166 -2.71 19.75 -19.60
N GLY A 167 -2.35 19.76 -18.31
CA GLY A 167 -2.42 18.61 -17.45
C GLY A 167 -1.53 17.43 -17.88
N LEU A 168 -0.43 17.73 -18.58
CA LEU A 168 0.50 16.71 -19.11
C LEU A 168 1.48 16.20 -18.09
N ASP A 169 1.65 16.90 -16.96
CA ASP A 169 2.49 16.45 -15.88
C ASP A 169 1.93 15.17 -15.25
N THR A 170 2.75 14.13 -15.26
CA THR A 170 2.44 12.87 -14.62
C THR A 170 3.39 12.62 -13.46
N ARG A 171 3.05 11.64 -12.60
CA ARG A 171 3.93 11.21 -11.51
C ARG A 171 5.36 10.89 -11.97
N TRP A 172 5.53 10.47 -13.23
CA TRP A 172 6.77 9.91 -13.77
C TRP A 172 7.32 10.66 -14.99
N THR A 173 6.72 11.79 -15.34
CA THR A 173 7.16 12.59 -16.49
C THR A 173 7.27 14.05 -16.09
N GLU A 174 8.40 14.64 -16.39
CA GLU A 174 8.71 16.05 -16.21
C GLU A 174 9.07 16.65 -17.57
N PHE A 175 8.41 17.74 -17.94
CA PHE A 175 8.61 18.42 -19.21
C PHE A 175 9.50 19.66 -19.00
N TYR A 176 10.45 19.86 -19.91
CA TYR A 176 11.33 21.03 -19.94
C TYR A 176 11.21 21.73 -21.28
N THR A 177 11.33 23.06 -21.25
CA THR A 177 11.49 23.87 -22.45
C THR A 177 12.94 24.16 -22.69
N GLY A 178 13.45 23.90 -23.91
CA GLY A 178 14.77 24.36 -24.34
C GLY A 178 14.75 25.87 -24.56
N LYS A 179 15.78 26.56 -24.05
CA LYS A 179 16.07 27.94 -24.46
C LYS A 179 16.81 27.94 -25.78
#